data_65cad2159365f545c72e13b01806c84d
#
_entry.id   65cad2159365f545c72e13b01806c84d
#
_cell.length_a   1.000
_cell.length_b   1.000
_cell.length_c   1.000
_cell.angle_alpha   90.00
_cell.angle_beta   90.00
_cell.angle_gamma   90.00
#
_symmetry.space_group_name_H-M   'P 1'
#
loop_
_entity.id
_entity.type
_entity.pdbx_description
1 polymer ?
#
loop_
_entity_poly.entity_id
_entity_poly.type
_entity_poly.pdbx_seq_one_letter_code
_entity_poly.pdbx_strand_id
1 'polypeptide(L)'
;APAYAAGQAGRSPIAEQALRSRQGTYTSIINPDFIMAPQALTRKGFWMSARQDEEFRGMDIGDVDGDGRNEIVTITFTDIMIYRKEGKTLKKIHTIPGKSYVQLLSVDVADINGNGIPEIIISAVSQGIAGSFALEHKNGKYERIVSDVRMFLRVLRASGAPMLIGQQMGTIEPFQSPIYRMVWDGKKYRQDSRIRAPLGLSVFDFILDKLDPSGPEVVVAIDDLDYLRVYEKTERSIEKIHTVMGSKELLWKSDDQYGGTTNYFDLPSGMKYSNVTNEKIEKPAVNIRLTSYDVDKDGRKDLILVKNISSTGRVFKS
;
A
#
# COMPACT_ATOMS: atom_id res chain seq x y z
N ALA A 1 -47.71 22.82 26.20
CA ALA A 1 -46.76 22.36 25.20
C ALA A 1 -45.53 21.76 25.90
N PRO A 2 -45.18 20.50 25.72
CA PRO A 2 -43.99 19.96 26.32
C PRO A 2 -42.75 20.31 25.46
N ALA A 3 -41.71 20.79 26.14
CA ALA A 3 -40.40 21.07 25.55
C ALA A 3 -39.75 19.77 25.08
N TYR A 4 -39.37 19.71 23.82
CA TYR A 4 -38.51 18.65 23.26
C TYR A 4 -37.11 18.81 23.86
N ALA A 5 -36.70 17.85 24.66
CA ALA A 5 -35.32 17.69 25.05
C ALA A 5 -34.54 17.25 23.80
N ALA A 6 -33.64 18.11 23.32
CA ALA A 6 -32.67 17.77 22.29
C ALA A 6 -31.75 16.66 22.82
N GLY A 7 -31.90 15.46 22.28
CA GLY A 7 -31.00 14.34 22.57
C GLY A 7 -29.56 14.74 22.20
N GLN A 8 -28.67 14.66 23.17
CA GLN A 8 -27.22 14.76 22.91
C GLN A 8 -26.85 13.58 22.01
N ALA A 9 -26.62 13.85 20.73
CA ALA A 9 -25.95 12.92 19.85
C ALA A 9 -24.57 12.65 20.46
N GLY A 10 -24.34 11.43 20.90
CA GLY A 10 -23.07 11.01 21.47
C GLY A 10 -21.95 11.28 20.48
N ARG A 11 -21.02 12.15 20.84
CA ARG A 11 -19.84 12.44 20.05
C ARG A 11 -19.02 11.16 19.96
N SER A 12 -18.48 10.87 18.79
CA SER A 12 -17.58 9.73 18.65
C SER A 12 -16.39 9.88 19.60
N PRO A 13 -15.83 8.77 20.13
CA PRO A 13 -14.66 8.82 21.03
C PRO A 13 -13.48 9.62 20.44
N ILE A 14 -13.35 9.63 19.12
CA ILE A 14 -12.34 10.40 18.38
C ILE A 14 -12.60 11.92 18.48
N ALA A 15 -13.85 12.35 18.42
CA ALA A 15 -14.20 13.76 18.55
C ALA A 15 -13.99 14.29 19.96
N GLU A 16 -14.25 13.46 20.99
CA GLU A 16 -13.95 13.82 22.39
C GLU A 16 -12.43 13.91 22.64
N GLN A 17 -11.65 13.00 22.08
CA GLN A 17 -10.21 13.00 22.21
C GLN A 17 -9.56 14.20 21.50
N ALA A 18 -10.07 14.59 20.33
CA ALA A 18 -9.66 15.81 19.62
C ALA A 18 -10.00 17.09 20.40
N LEU A 19 -11.08 17.10 21.18
CA LEU A 19 -11.44 18.22 22.04
C LEU A 19 -10.54 18.32 23.29
N ARG A 20 -10.14 17.20 23.87
CA ARG A 20 -9.20 17.15 25.01
C ARG A 20 -7.79 17.61 24.62
N SER A 21 -7.33 17.29 23.40
CA SER A 21 -6.04 17.76 22.88
C SER A 21 -5.98 19.29 22.68
N ARG A 22 -7.11 19.94 22.41
CA ARG A 22 -7.24 21.42 22.33
C ARG A 22 -7.08 22.11 23.69
N GLN A 23 -7.20 21.39 24.80
CA GLN A 23 -7.10 21.95 26.15
C GLN A 23 -5.70 21.82 26.75
N GLY A 24 -4.66 21.58 25.94
CA GLY A 24 -3.27 21.64 26.37
C GLY A 24 -2.77 20.45 27.18
N THR A 25 -3.54 19.41 27.34
CA THR A 25 -3.07 18.13 27.90
C THR A 25 -2.54 17.28 26.77
N TYR A 26 -1.22 17.12 26.67
CA TYR A 26 -0.55 16.22 25.72
C TYR A 26 -0.88 14.76 26.07
N THR A 27 -2.05 14.31 25.73
CA THR A 27 -2.35 12.89 25.62
C THR A 27 -1.99 12.46 24.22
N SER A 28 -1.03 11.56 24.08
CA SER A 28 -0.65 10.98 22.79
C SER A 28 -1.94 10.47 22.11
N ILE A 29 -2.11 10.79 20.82
CA ILE A 29 -3.25 10.35 19.99
C ILE A 29 -3.09 8.86 19.65
N ILE A 30 -2.52 8.08 20.50
CA ILE A 30 -2.51 6.63 20.40
C ILE A 30 -3.85 6.19 20.97
N ASN A 31 -4.64 5.52 20.16
CA ASN A 31 -5.90 4.90 20.61
C ASN A 31 -5.66 4.24 21.98
N PRO A 32 -6.41 4.62 23.05
CA PRO A 32 -6.24 4.02 24.37
C PRO A 32 -6.34 2.50 24.37
N ASP A 33 -7.09 1.91 23.43
CA ASP A 33 -7.16 0.46 23.22
C ASP A 33 -5.81 -0.14 22.77
N PHE A 34 -4.92 0.65 22.18
CA PHE A 34 -3.54 0.26 21.88
C PHE A 34 -2.58 0.41 23.07
N ILE A 35 -2.87 1.34 23.98
CA ILE A 35 -2.07 1.53 25.21
C ILE A 35 -2.41 0.46 26.25
N MET A 36 -3.62 -0.09 26.21
CA MET A 36 -4.03 -1.21 27.05
C MET A 36 -3.60 -2.57 26.47
N ALA A 37 -2.39 -2.61 25.93
CA ALA A 37 -1.79 -3.77 25.27
C ALA A 37 -1.90 -5.12 25.99
N PRO A 38 -1.86 -5.26 27.34
CA PRO A 38 -2.00 -6.54 27.98
C PRO A 38 -3.35 -7.24 27.69
N GLN A 39 -4.43 -6.46 27.51
CA GLN A 39 -5.76 -7.03 27.23
C GLN A 39 -5.97 -7.35 25.74
N ALA A 40 -5.35 -6.60 24.83
CA ALA A 40 -5.42 -6.87 23.40
C ALA A 40 -4.73 -8.20 23.04
N LEU A 41 -3.66 -8.55 23.74
CA LEU A 41 -2.92 -9.80 23.54
C LEU A 41 -3.72 -11.08 23.89
N THR A 42 -4.83 -10.94 24.62
CA THR A 42 -5.68 -12.07 25.03
C THR A 42 -6.95 -12.25 24.20
N ARG A 43 -7.22 -11.35 23.25
CA ARG A 43 -8.38 -11.48 22.35
C ARG A 43 -8.23 -12.72 21.48
N LYS A 44 -9.25 -13.59 21.50
CA LYS A 44 -9.29 -14.82 20.69
C LYS A 44 -9.20 -14.45 19.20
N GLY A 45 -8.23 -15.03 18.48
CA GLY A 45 -8.03 -14.78 17.06
C GLY A 45 -7.13 -13.57 16.73
N PHE A 46 -6.63 -12.86 17.76
CA PHE A 46 -5.71 -11.74 17.59
C PHE A 46 -4.31 -12.10 18.12
N TRP A 47 -3.28 -11.76 17.35
CA TRP A 47 -1.89 -11.91 17.75
C TRP A 47 -1.12 -10.62 17.43
N MET A 48 -0.25 -10.21 18.32
CA MET A 48 0.61 -9.05 18.16
C MET A 48 2.06 -9.45 18.42
N SER A 49 2.96 -9.08 17.52
CA SER A 49 4.39 -9.27 17.71
C SER A 49 4.93 -8.35 18.81
N ALA A 50 6.11 -8.66 19.33
CA ALA A 50 6.89 -7.66 20.05
C ALA A 50 7.20 -6.48 19.11
N ARG A 51 7.42 -5.30 19.72
CA ARG A 51 7.86 -4.12 18.99
C ARG A 51 9.15 -4.42 18.24
N GLN A 52 9.21 -3.99 16.98
CA GLN A 52 10.42 -4.00 16.18
C GLN A 52 11.04 -2.61 16.22
N ASP A 53 12.37 -2.54 16.22
CA ASP A 53 13.11 -1.27 16.29
C ASP A 53 13.33 -0.66 14.89
N GLU A 54 13.02 -1.41 13.84
CA GLU A 54 13.16 -0.97 12.45
C GLU A 54 11.93 -0.15 11.98
N GLU A 55 12.17 0.85 11.15
CA GLU A 55 11.13 1.59 10.44
C GLU A 55 10.73 0.82 9.16
N PHE A 56 9.61 0.11 9.21
CA PHE A 56 9.09 -0.61 8.06
C PHE A 56 8.37 0.33 7.09
N ARG A 57 8.70 0.18 5.80
CA ARG A 57 8.11 0.93 4.69
C ARG A 57 7.12 0.11 3.87
N GLY A 58 7.21 -1.19 3.95
CA GLY A 58 6.32 -2.11 3.25
C GLY A 58 6.38 -3.50 3.86
N MET A 59 5.32 -4.26 3.64
CA MET A 59 5.18 -5.62 4.12
C MET A 59 4.31 -6.41 3.16
N ASP A 60 4.68 -7.67 2.94
CA ASP A 60 3.85 -8.65 2.27
C ASP A 60 4.09 -10.05 2.84
N ILE A 61 3.21 -10.99 2.49
CA ILE A 61 3.22 -12.34 3.07
C ILE A 61 3.15 -13.37 1.94
N GLY A 62 3.99 -14.39 2.02
CA GLY A 62 3.99 -15.55 1.13
C GLY A 62 5.05 -16.57 1.50
N ASP A 63 4.96 -17.74 0.90
CA ASP A 63 5.93 -18.83 1.07
C ASP A 63 7.15 -18.56 0.16
N VAL A 64 8.06 -17.69 0.64
CA VAL A 64 9.19 -17.20 -0.17
C VAL A 64 10.39 -18.14 -0.22
N ASP A 65 10.38 -19.24 0.53
CA ASP A 65 11.44 -20.26 0.49
C ASP A 65 10.95 -21.64 0.00
N GLY A 66 9.63 -21.76 -0.28
CA GLY A 66 9.02 -22.96 -0.86
C GLY A 66 8.86 -24.12 0.14
N ASP A 67 8.86 -23.86 1.45
CA ASP A 67 8.74 -24.88 2.48
C ASP A 67 7.26 -25.19 2.88
N GLY A 68 6.29 -24.53 2.26
CA GLY A 68 4.84 -24.66 2.51
C GLY A 68 4.33 -23.79 3.65
N ARG A 69 5.16 -22.91 4.22
CA ARG A 69 4.79 -21.97 5.28
C ARG A 69 5.04 -20.54 4.83
N ASN A 70 4.10 -19.67 5.15
CA ASN A 70 4.24 -18.26 4.78
C ASN A 70 5.24 -17.54 5.69
N GLU A 71 6.10 -16.75 5.07
CA GLU A 71 6.95 -15.74 5.69
C GLU A 71 6.31 -14.37 5.60
N ILE A 72 6.73 -13.49 6.49
CA ILE A 72 6.45 -12.06 6.44
C ILE A 72 7.70 -11.38 5.90
N VAL A 73 7.59 -10.79 4.73
CA VAL A 73 8.65 -10.01 4.09
C VAL A 73 8.41 -8.54 4.35
N THR A 74 9.39 -7.86 4.94
CA THR A 74 9.33 -6.42 5.19
C THR A 74 10.50 -5.71 4.54
N ILE A 75 10.31 -4.43 4.26
CA ILE A 75 11.37 -3.55 3.79
C ILE A 75 11.53 -2.35 4.72
N THR A 76 12.77 -1.92 4.90
CA THR A 76 13.13 -0.62 5.46
C THR A 76 13.48 0.36 4.32
N PHE A 77 14.23 1.41 4.61
CA PHE A 77 14.72 2.31 3.57
C PHE A 77 15.64 1.60 2.57
N THR A 78 16.47 0.65 3.03
CA THR A 78 17.46 -0.06 2.21
C THR A 78 17.37 -1.57 2.28
N ASP A 79 16.94 -2.14 3.39
CA ASP A 79 17.08 -3.57 3.67
C ASP A 79 15.78 -4.33 3.52
N ILE A 80 15.88 -5.60 3.14
CA ILE A 80 14.78 -6.54 3.11
C ILE A 80 14.97 -7.51 4.27
N MET A 81 13.93 -7.66 5.10
CA MET A 81 13.93 -8.59 6.23
C MET A 81 12.82 -9.61 6.09
N ILE A 82 13.16 -10.87 6.37
CA ILE A 82 12.24 -11.98 6.27
C ILE A 82 12.05 -12.55 7.67
N TYR A 83 10.79 -12.66 8.05
CA TYR A 83 10.39 -13.16 9.36
C TYR A 83 9.50 -14.38 9.20
N ARG A 84 9.58 -15.25 10.19
CA ARG A 84 8.67 -16.39 10.34
C ARG A 84 7.93 -16.31 11.67
N LYS A 85 6.64 -16.60 11.64
CA LYS A 85 5.84 -16.72 12.84
C LYS A 85 6.01 -18.11 13.42
N GLU A 86 6.68 -18.21 14.57
CA GLU A 86 6.86 -19.45 15.33
C GLU A 86 6.03 -19.38 16.65
N GLY A 87 4.87 -20.02 16.67
CA GLY A 87 3.95 -19.92 17.79
C GLY A 87 3.49 -18.48 18.05
N LYS A 88 3.92 -17.89 19.17
CA LYS A 88 3.62 -16.50 19.55
C LYS A 88 4.79 -15.54 19.26
N THR A 89 5.83 -15.99 18.59
CA THR A 89 7.04 -15.19 18.32
C THR A 89 7.17 -14.88 16.83
N LEU A 90 7.57 -13.68 16.51
CA LEU A 90 8.02 -13.28 15.18
C LEU A 90 9.55 -13.35 15.16
N LYS A 91 10.08 -14.32 14.45
CA LYS A 91 11.52 -14.56 14.37
C LYS A 91 12.06 -14.06 13.05
N LYS A 92 13.03 -13.18 13.08
CA LYS A 92 13.79 -12.78 11.89
C LYS A 92 14.67 -13.94 11.45
N ILE A 93 14.42 -14.49 10.27
CA ILE A 93 15.14 -15.64 9.73
C ILE A 93 16.20 -15.23 8.71
N HIS A 94 15.98 -14.11 8.01
CA HIS A 94 16.92 -13.61 7.03
C HIS A 94 16.92 -12.10 6.95
N THR A 95 18.08 -11.51 6.61
CA THR A 95 18.24 -10.10 6.27
C THR A 95 19.05 -10.01 4.98
N ILE A 96 18.52 -9.30 4.00
CA ILE A 96 19.21 -8.99 2.74
C ILE A 96 19.57 -7.51 2.79
N PRO A 97 20.82 -7.17 3.09
CA PRO A 97 21.24 -5.78 3.18
C PRO A 97 21.22 -5.13 1.79
N GLY A 98 20.69 -3.93 1.74
CA GLY A 98 20.66 -3.13 0.53
C GLY A 98 21.87 -2.21 0.42
N LYS A 99 21.86 -1.39 -0.63
CA LYS A 99 22.87 -0.36 -0.86
C LYS A 99 22.32 0.99 -0.43
N SER A 100 23.12 1.82 0.24
CA SER A 100 22.69 3.11 0.79
C SER A 100 22.10 4.09 -0.24
N TYR A 101 22.46 3.93 -1.52
CA TYR A 101 21.95 4.73 -2.63
C TYR A 101 20.71 4.13 -3.32
N VAL A 102 20.17 3.01 -2.81
CA VAL A 102 18.95 2.37 -3.31
C VAL A 102 17.89 2.49 -2.25
N GLN A 103 16.87 3.25 -2.54
CA GLN A 103 15.71 3.44 -1.68
C GLN A 103 14.61 2.45 -2.06
N LEU A 104 14.22 1.59 -1.14
CA LEU A 104 13.12 0.65 -1.33
C LEU A 104 11.78 1.35 -1.06
N LEU A 105 10.81 1.14 -1.94
CA LEU A 105 9.50 1.81 -1.87
C LEU A 105 8.37 0.84 -1.53
N SER A 106 8.35 -0.33 -2.18
CA SER A 106 7.33 -1.36 -1.93
C SER A 106 7.90 -2.75 -2.06
N VAL A 107 7.25 -3.69 -1.40
CA VAL A 107 7.46 -5.12 -1.55
C VAL A 107 6.14 -5.81 -1.87
N ASP A 108 6.19 -6.75 -2.81
CA ASP A 108 5.13 -7.68 -3.12
C ASP A 108 5.72 -9.10 -3.23
N VAL A 109 4.97 -10.11 -2.81
CA VAL A 109 5.36 -11.53 -2.87
C VAL A 109 4.38 -12.27 -3.76
N ALA A 110 4.82 -12.79 -4.90
CA ALA A 110 3.97 -13.54 -5.83
C ALA A 110 4.80 -14.41 -6.76
N ASP A 111 4.28 -15.57 -7.14
CA ASP A 111 4.83 -16.40 -8.20
C ASP A 111 4.39 -15.86 -9.58
N ILE A 112 5.22 -15.01 -10.17
CA ILE A 112 4.96 -14.38 -11.48
C ILE A 112 5.58 -15.20 -12.61
N ASN A 113 6.66 -15.91 -12.34
CA ASN A 113 7.32 -16.74 -13.34
C ASN A 113 6.70 -18.13 -13.48
N GLY A 114 5.79 -18.53 -12.57
CA GLY A 114 5.02 -19.77 -12.63
C GLY A 114 5.80 -21.03 -12.25
N ASN A 115 6.89 -20.88 -11.47
CA ASN A 115 7.71 -22.02 -11.07
C ASN A 115 7.35 -22.63 -9.70
N GLY A 116 6.34 -22.07 -9.02
CA GLY A 116 5.85 -22.52 -7.72
C GLY A 116 6.55 -21.90 -6.52
N ILE A 117 7.58 -21.07 -6.71
CA ILE A 117 8.29 -20.35 -5.64
C ILE A 117 8.04 -18.85 -5.83
N PRO A 118 7.31 -18.20 -4.92
CA PRO A 118 7.02 -16.78 -5.05
C PRO A 118 8.28 -15.91 -5.03
N GLU A 119 8.35 -14.98 -5.98
CA GLU A 119 9.37 -13.95 -5.97
C GLU A 119 9.08 -12.87 -4.93
N ILE A 120 10.13 -12.28 -4.37
CA ILE A 120 10.11 -11.02 -3.63
C ILE A 120 10.35 -9.90 -4.63
N ILE A 121 9.30 -9.17 -5.00
CA ILE A 121 9.32 -8.12 -6.01
C ILE A 121 9.44 -6.79 -5.29
N ILE A 122 10.47 -6.02 -5.62
CA ILE A 122 10.79 -4.75 -4.96
C ILE A 122 10.67 -3.61 -5.97
N SER A 123 9.81 -2.65 -5.66
CA SER A 123 9.90 -1.33 -6.27
C SER A 123 10.95 -0.50 -5.55
N ALA A 124 11.85 0.10 -6.31
CA ALA A 124 12.95 0.88 -5.75
C ALA A 124 13.31 2.07 -6.63
N VAL A 125 13.97 3.05 -6.01
CA VAL A 125 14.62 4.18 -6.68
C VAL A 125 16.11 4.11 -6.37
N SER A 126 16.92 4.24 -7.41
CA SER A 126 18.37 4.32 -7.31
C SER A 126 18.83 5.62 -7.94
N GLN A 127 19.46 6.48 -7.16
CA GLN A 127 19.92 7.81 -7.63
C GLN A 127 18.80 8.62 -8.32
N GLY A 128 17.60 8.60 -7.74
CA GLY A 128 16.44 9.31 -8.25
C GLY A 128 15.75 8.70 -9.48
N ILE A 129 16.13 7.52 -9.91
CA ILE A 129 15.56 6.83 -11.08
C ILE A 129 14.98 5.48 -10.63
N ALA A 130 13.80 5.10 -11.13
CA ALA A 130 13.23 3.79 -10.87
C ALA A 130 14.22 2.68 -11.23
N GLY A 131 14.43 1.75 -10.30
CA GLY A 131 15.40 0.66 -10.40
C GLY A 131 14.92 -0.57 -9.64
N SER A 132 13.73 -1.07 -10.01
CA SER A 132 13.08 -2.21 -9.36
C SER A 132 13.79 -3.53 -9.67
N PHE A 133 13.57 -4.54 -8.83
CA PHE A 133 14.20 -5.85 -8.98
C PHE A 133 13.32 -6.95 -8.36
N ALA A 134 13.66 -8.21 -8.66
CA ALA A 134 13.04 -9.36 -8.03
C ALA A 134 14.09 -10.34 -7.52
N LEU A 135 13.78 -10.91 -6.36
CA LEU A 135 14.57 -11.97 -5.72
C LEU A 135 13.75 -13.26 -5.70
N GLU A 136 14.43 -14.39 -5.79
CA GLU A 136 13.82 -15.71 -5.64
C GLU A 136 14.73 -16.59 -4.78
N HIS A 137 14.14 -17.45 -3.97
CA HIS A 137 14.89 -18.40 -3.15
C HIS A 137 15.39 -19.55 -4.00
N LYS A 138 16.72 -19.74 -4.02
CA LYS A 138 17.42 -20.83 -4.72
C LYS A 138 18.53 -21.40 -3.86
N ASN A 139 18.52 -22.72 -3.68
CA ASN A 139 19.60 -23.41 -2.97
C ASN A 139 19.91 -22.81 -1.58
N GLY A 140 18.88 -22.43 -0.82
CA GLY A 140 19.05 -21.86 0.52
C GLY A 140 19.42 -20.38 0.56
N LYS A 141 19.39 -19.66 -0.57
CA LYS A 141 19.73 -18.24 -0.67
C LYS A 141 18.69 -17.47 -1.51
N TYR A 142 18.54 -16.19 -1.21
CA TYR A 142 17.73 -15.28 -2.04
C TYR A 142 18.64 -14.65 -3.10
N GLU A 143 18.40 -14.99 -4.36
CA GLU A 143 19.17 -14.51 -5.50
C GLU A 143 18.36 -13.53 -6.34
N ARG A 144 19.03 -12.52 -6.90
CA ARG A 144 18.36 -11.62 -7.86
C ARG A 144 18.16 -12.34 -9.18
N ILE A 145 16.92 -12.56 -9.55
CA ILE A 145 16.53 -13.12 -10.86
C ILE A 145 16.28 -12.03 -11.89
N VAL A 146 15.93 -10.83 -11.44
CA VAL A 146 15.75 -9.64 -12.29
C VAL A 146 16.39 -8.44 -11.59
N SER A 147 17.13 -7.62 -12.33
CA SER A 147 17.80 -6.41 -11.83
C SER A 147 17.48 -5.21 -12.71
N ASP A 148 17.56 -4.03 -12.10
CA ASP A 148 17.55 -2.72 -12.78
C ASP A 148 16.36 -2.49 -13.74
N VAL A 149 15.18 -2.96 -13.34
CA VAL A 149 13.94 -2.68 -14.06
C VAL A 149 13.62 -1.19 -13.93
N ARG A 150 13.70 -0.45 -15.04
CA ARG A 150 13.45 1.00 -15.10
C ARG A 150 11.97 1.35 -14.99
N MET A 151 11.27 0.70 -14.07
CA MET A 151 9.84 0.84 -13.81
C MET A 151 9.58 0.66 -12.32
N PHE A 152 8.56 1.30 -11.81
CA PHE A 152 7.93 0.91 -10.56
C PHE A 152 7.11 -0.36 -10.79
N LEU A 153 7.22 -1.34 -9.91
CA LEU A 153 6.55 -2.63 -10.02
C LEU A 153 5.57 -2.81 -8.85
N ARG A 154 4.41 -3.39 -9.12
CA ARG A 154 3.45 -3.83 -8.11
C ARG A 154 2.74 -5.10 -8.55
N VAL A 155 2.28 -5.88 -7.59
CA VAL A 155 1.42 -7.04 -7.85
C VAL A 155 -0.02 -6.71 -7.50
N LEU A 156 -0.91 -6.86 -8.47
CA LEU A 156 -2.35 -6.81 -8.23
C LEU A 156 -2.85 -8.23 -7.97
N ARG A 157 -3.58 -8.39 -6.87
CA ARG A 157 -4.21 -9.64 -6.47
C ARG A 157 -5.71 -9.56 -6.73
N ALA A 158 -6.08 -9.66 -7.99
CA ALA A 158 -7.47 -9.81 -8.39
C ALA A 158 -7.99 -11.23 -8.09
N SER A 159 -9.28 -11.49 -8.37
CA SER A 159 -9.85 -12.82 -8.30
C SER A 159 -9.25 -13.73 -9.40
N GLY A 160 -8.05 -14.25 -9.16
CA GLY A 160 -7.31 -15.08 -10.10
C GLY A 160 -5.83 -15.14 -9.80
N ALA A 161 -5.02 -15.45 -10.80
CA ALA A 161 -3.57 -15.43 -10.68
C ALA A 161 -3.05 -14.00 -10.42
N PRO A 162 -2.00 -13.84 -9.60
CA PRO A 162 -1.40 -12.53 -9.37
C PRO A 162 -0.91 -11.92 -10.68
N MET A 163 -1.10 -10.62 -10.84
CA MET A 163 -0.72 -9.88 -12.05
C MET A 163 0.35 -8.86 -11.71
N LEU A 164 1.54 -9.01 -12.28
CA LEU A 164 2.57 -7.99 -12.18
C LEU A 164 2.23 -6.82 -13.09
N ILE A 165 2.28 -5.61 -12.55
CA ILE A 165 2.13 -4.36 -13.28
C ILE A 165 3.38 -3.51 -13.13
N GLY A 166 3.64 -2.67 -14.12
CA GLY A 166 4.79 -1.77 -14.12
C GLY A 166 4.45 -0.40 -14.70
N GLN A 167 5.05 0.63 -14.14
CA GLN A 167 4.94 2.01 -14.59
C GLN A 167 6.32 2.63 -14.71
N GLN A 168 6.67 3.15 -15.89
CA GLN A 168 7.92 3.87 -16.07
C GLN A 168 7.86 5.20 -15.32
N MET A 169 8.97 5.58 -14.74
CA MET A 169 9.11 6.91 -14.19
C MET A 169 9.12 7.91 -15.34
N GLY A 170 8.24 8.91 -15.29
CA GLY A 170 8.19 9.99 -16.27
C GLY A 170 9.39 10.92 -16.16
N THR A 171 9.62 11.73 -17.19
CA THR A 171 10.71 12.72 -17.22
C THR A 171 10.30 14.06 -16.60
N ILE A 172 9.02 14.37 -16.58
CA ILE A 172 8.45 15.62 -16.03
C ILE A 172 7.76 15.31 -14.70
N GLU A 173 6.90 14.29 -14.70
CA GLU A 173 6.15 13.82 -13.54
C GLU A 173 6.42 12.35 -13.32
N PRO A 174 6.72 11.93 -12.08
CA PRO A 174 7.20 10.57 -11.80
C PRO A 174 6.18 9.48 -12.18
N PHE A 175 4.87 9.78 -12.16
CA PHE A 175 3.79 8.82 -12.39
C PHE A 175 2.97 9.09 -13.65
N GLN A 176 3.47 9.92 -14.58
CA GLN A 176 2.72 10.28 -15.79
C GLN A 176 2.71 9.18 -16.86
N SER A 177 3.63 8.24 -16.80
CA SER A 177 3.73 7.17 -17.80
C SER A 177 2.59 6.17 -17.68
N PRO A 178 2.17 5.52 -18.80
CA PRO A 178 1.19 4.45 -18.76
C PRO A 178 1.61 3.29 -17.86
N ILE A 179 0.62 2.61 -17.30
CA ILE A 179 0.80 1.36 -16.56
C ILE A 179 0.69 0.20 -17.54
N TYR A 180 1.57 -0.78 -17.41
CA TYR A 180 1.60 -1.98 -18.24
C TYR A 180 1.46 -3.24 -17.40
N ARG A 181 0.76 -4.23 -17.92
CA ARG A 181 0.90 -5.61 -17.48
C ARG A 181 2.29 -6.08 -17.85
N MET A 182 2.95 -6.74 -16.91
CA MET A 182 4.28 -7.32 -17.08
C MET A 182 4.17 -8.83 -17.10
N VAL A 183 4.90 -9.47 -17.99
CA VAL A 183 4.95 -10.93 -18.10
C VAL A 183 6.38 -11.42 -18.07
N TRP A 184 6.58 -12.62 -17.55
CA TRP A 184 7.87 -13.30 -17.53
C TRP A 184 8.18 -13.94 -18.90
N ASP A 185 9.37 -13.68 -19.45
CA ASP A 185 9.79 -14.23 -20.74
C ASP A 185 10.81 -15.38 -20.63
N GLY A 186 11.04 -15.87 -19.39
CA GLY A 186 12.07 -16.85 -19.08
C GLY A 186 13.38 -16.24 -18.54
N LYS A 187 13.56 -14.93 -18.67
CA LYS A 187 14.78 -14.23 -18.20
C LYS A 187 14.48 -12.91 -17.50
N LYS A 188 13.43 -12.20 -17.89
CA LYS A 188 13.09 -10.88 -17.36
C LYS A 188 11.60 -10.61 -17.50
N TYR A 189 11.13 -9.58 -16.81
CA TYR A 189 9.78 -9.06 -17.01
C TYR A 189 9.73 -8.17 -18.26
N ARG A 190 8.76 -8.41 -19.14
CA ARG A 190 8.47 -7.60 -20.32
C ARG A 190 7.11 -6.96 -20.22
N GLN A 191 6.99 -5.79 -20.83
CA GLN A 191 5.68 -5.17 -21.07
C GLN A 191 4.87 -6.03 -22.05
N ASP A 192 3.63 -6.32 -21.67
CA ASP A 192 2.67 -7.05 -22.48
C ASP A 192 1.60 -6.09 -23.01
N SER A 193 0.63 -5.76 -22.20
CA SER A 193 -0.50 -4.91 -22.55
C SER A 193 -0.58 -3.67 -21.67
N ARG A 194 -1.12 -2.58 -22.22
CA ARG A 194 -1.35 -1.36 -21.44
C ARG A 194 -2.58 -1.55 -20.55
N ILE A 195 -2.41 -1.21 -19.28
CA ILE A 195 -3.50 -1.07 -18.33
C ILE A 195 -3.90 0.40 -18.30
N ARG A 196 -5.16 0.67 -18.54
CA ARG A 196 -5.69 2.01 -18.45
C ARG A 196 -6.10 2.28 -17.00
N ALA A 197 -5.21 2.90 -16.25
CA ALA A 197 -5.49 3.37 -14.90
C ALA A 197 -6.11 4.78 -14.95
N PRO A 198 -6.82 5.20 -13.89
CA PRO A 198 -7.28 6.58 -13.74
C PRO A 198 -6.16 7.58 -13.93
N LEU A 199 -6.48 8.76 -14.48
CA LEU A 199 -5.56 9.90 -14.51
C LEU A 199 -5.15 10.26 -13.07
N GLY A 200 -3.85 10.48 -12.87
CA GLY A 200 -3.30 10.86 -11.58
C GLY A 200 -3.02 9.70 -10.64
N LEU A 201 -3.40 8.45 -10.97
CA LEU A 201 -3.04 7.28 -10.17
C LEU A 201 -1.75 6.64 -10.65
N SER A 202 -0.90 6.30 -9.69
CA SER A 202 0.28 5.47 -9.90
C SER A 202 -0.03 3.99 -9.62
N VAL A 203 0.93 3.12 -9.93
CA VAL A 203 0.84 1.68 -9.56
C VAL A 203 0.68 1.46 -8.05
N PHE A 204 0.93 2.48 -7.23
CA PHE A 204 0.87 2.38 -5.77
C PHE A 204 -0.47 2.77 -5.16
N ASP A 205 -1.35 3.41 -5.94
CA ASP A 205 -2.53 4.10 -5.40
C ASP A 205 -3.79 3.25 -5.41
N PHE A 206 -3.76 2.05 -6.00
CA PHE A 206 -4.96 1.22 -6.13
C PHE A 206 -4.70 -0.27 -5.94
N ILE A 207 -5.78 -0.96 -5.61
CA ILE A 207 -5.88 -2.43 -5.63
C ILE A 207 -7.05 -2.85 -6.51
N LEU A 208 -6.97 -4.09 -7.01
CA LEU A 208 -8.09 -4.80 -7.64
C LEU A 208 -8.51 -5.91 -6.70
N ASP A 209 -9.79 -5.98 -6.38
CA ASP A 209 -10.28 -7.10 -5.57
C ASP A 209 -11.79 -7.31 -5.75
N LYS A 210 -12.24 -8.45 -5.28
CA LYS A 210 -13.65 -8.81 -5.15
C LYS A 210 -14.01 -8.73 -3.66
N LEU A 211 -14.62 -7.62 -3.24
CA LEU A 211 -14.95 -7.38 -1.84
C LEU A 211 -16.09 -8.27 -1.36
N ASP A 212 -17.09 -8.51 -2.22
CA ASP A 212 -18.17 -9.46 -1.99
C ASP A 212 -17.95 -10.68 -2.90
N PRO A 213 -17.97 -11.94 -2.39
CA PRO A 213 -17.80 -13.13 -3.20
C PRO A 213 -18.79 -13.26 -4.36
N SER A 214 -20.02 -12.74 -4.19
CA SER A 214 -21.09 -12.73 -5.19
C SER A 214 -21.07 -11.47 -6.07
N GLY A 215 -20.33 -10.43 -5.66
CA GLY A 215 -20.28 -9.13 -6.34
C GLY A 215 -19.28 -9.07 -7.50
N PRO A 216 -19.23 -7.95 -8.20
CA PRO A 216 -18.23 -7.70 -9.23
C PRO A 216 -16.85 -7.48 -8.61
N GLU A 217 -15.82 -7.60 -9.42
CA GLU A 217 -14.49 -7.12 -9.07
C GLU A 217 -14.46 -5.59 -9.09
N VAL A 218 -13.82 -4.98 -8.11
CA VAL A 218 -13.76 -3.53 -7.94
C VAL A 218 -12.33 -3.01 -7.96
N VAL A 219 -12.17 -1.77 -8.40
CA VAL A 219 -10.96 -0.99 -8.23
C VAL A 219 -11.14 -0.14 -6.99
N VAL A 220 -10.29 -0.31 -6.00
CA VAL A 220 -10.25 0.56 -4.83
C VAL A 220 -9.01 1.41 -4.92
N ALA A 221 -9.16 2.72 -4.85
CA ALA A 221 -8.07 3.67 -5.05
C ALA A 221 -8.08 4.79 -4.02
N ILE A 222 -6.90 5.32 -3.74
CA ILE A 222 -6.73 6.59 -3.02
C ILE A 222 -6.38 7.63 -4.08
N ASP A 223 -7.23 8.64 -4.22
CA ASP A 223 -6.98 9.70 -5.19
C ASP A 223 -5.92 10.71 -4.69
N ASP A 224 -5.52 11.61 -5.57
CA ASP A 224 -4.53 12.66 -5.32
C ASP A 224 -4.97 13.73 -4.29
N LEU A 225 -6.23 13.67 -3.87
CA LEU A 225 -6.80 14.45 -2.77
C LEU A 225 -6.95 13.63 -1.48
N ASP A 226 -6.37 12.43 -1.41
CA ASP A 226 -6.43 11.50 -0.29
C ASP A 226 -7.83 10.95 0.06
N TYR A 227 -8.78 10.97 -0.90
CA TYR A 227 -10.04 10.28 -0.72
C TYR A 227 -9.95 8.83 -1.17
N LEU A 228 -10.57 7.94 -0.41
CA LEU A 228 -10.78 6.56 -0.82
C LEU A 228 -11.96 6.48 -1.77
N ARG A 229 -11.78 5.82 -2.92
CA ARG A 229 -12.79 5.62 -3.94
C ARG A 229 -12.89 4.17 -4.33
N VAL A 230 -14.11 3.70 -4.55
CA VAL A 230 -14.42 2.35 -5.04
C VAL A 230 -15.13 2.47 -6.38
N TYR A 231 -14.59 1.81 -7.39
CA TYR A 231 -15.14 1.79 -8.74
C TYR A 231 -15.50 0.36 -9.14
N GLU A 232 -16.57 0.20 -9.92
CA GLU A 232 -16.85 -1.07 -10.57
C GLU A 232 -15.80 -1.34 -11.66
N LYS A 233 -15.21 -2.54 -11.67
CA LYS A 233 -14.34 -2.97 -12.75
C LYS A 233 -15.21 -3.48 -13.90
N THR A 234 -15.33 -2.69 -14.95
CA THR A 234 -15.86 -3.15 -16.23
C THR A 234 -14.70 -3.27 -17.23
N GLU A 235 -14.84 -4.08 -18.29
CA GLU A 235 -13.81 -4.15 -19.36
C GLU A 235 -13.55 -2.78 -20.00
N ARG A 236 -14.48 -1.85 -19.88
CA ARG A 236 -14.37 -0.45 -20.30
C ARG A 236 -13.97 0.51 -19.18
N SER A 237 -14.13 0.17 -17.91
CA SER A 237 -13.94 1.10 -16.78
C SER A 237 -12.47 1.41 -16.53
N ILE A 238 -11.57 0.51 -16.83
CA ILE A 238 -10.14 0.84 -16.87
C ILE A 238 -9.85 1.86 -17.99
N GLU A 239 -10.67 1.91 -19.04
CA GLU A 239 -10.60 2.90 -20.12
C GLU A 239 -11.28 4.23 -19.77
N LYS A 240 -12.35 4.18 -19.01
CA LYS A 240 -13.24 5.33 -18.75
C LYS A 240 -13.03 6.05 -17.43
N ILE A 241 -12.22 5.52 -16.54
CA ILE A 241 -11.79 6.28 -15.35
C ILE A 241 -11.09 7.60 -15.73
N HIS A 242 -10.66 7.70 -17.01
CA HIS A 242 -10.18 8.96 -17.59
C HIS A 242 -11.24 10.01 -17.87
N THR A 243 -12.48 9.64 -17.89
CA THR A 243 -13.53 10.57 -18.30
C THR A 243 -14.41 10.86 -17.11
N VAL A 244 -14.06 11.94 -16.39
CA VAL A 244 -15.00 12.74 -15.61
C VAL A 244 -15.18 12.34 -14.15
N MET A 245 -14.81 13.25 -13.29
CA MET A 245 -15.51 13.45 -12.02
C MET A 245 -17.01 13.36 -12.25
N GLY A 246 -17.64 12.23 -11.85
CA GLY A 246 -19.06 12.02 -12.00
C GLY A 246 -19.48 10.81 -12.86
N SER A 247 -18.57 9.90 -13.23
CA SER A 247 -18.92 8.72 -14.03
C SER A 247 -19.79 7.74 -13.23
N LYS A 248 -20.70 7.07 -13.94
CA LYS A 248 -21.61 6.03 -13.42
C LYS A 248 -20.91 4.81 -12.80
N GLU A 249 -19.59 4.79 -12.81
CA GLU A 249 -18.75 3.68 -12.38
C GLU A 249 -18.21 3.87 -10.95
N LEU A 250 -18.33 5.07 -10.37
CA LEU A 250 -18.00 5.31 -8.97
C LEU A 250 -19.13 4.74 -8.10
N LEU A 251 -18.79 3.66 -7.37
CA LEU A 251 -19.71 3.01 -6.45
C LEU A 251 -19.77 3.72 -5.11
N TRP A 252 -18.61 4.20 -4.65
CA TRP A 252 -18.49 4.83 -3.34
C TRP A 252 -17.28 5.74 -3.24
N LYS A 253 -17.37 6.78 -2.41
CA LYS A 253 -16.30 7.69 -2.04
C LYS A 253 -16.37 8.00 -0.55
N SER A 254 -15.20 8.06 0.12
CA SER A 254 -15.15 8.46 1.52
C SER A 254 -15.54 9.93 1.72
N ASP A 255 -16.16 10.22 2.87
CA ASP A 255 -16.48 11.59 3.27
C ASP A 255 -15.22 12.35 3.71
N ASP A 256 -14.29 11.63 4.36
CA ASP A 256 -13.04 12.19 4.89
C ASP A 256 -11.83 11.86 3.99
N GLN A 257 -10.84 12.74 4.02
CA GLN A 257 -9.51 12.48 3.52
C GLN A 257 -8.72 11.62 4.52
N TYR A 258 -7.91 10.68 4.01
CA TYR A 258 -7.11 9.78 4.85
C TYR A 258 -5.72 10.33 5.19
N GLY A 259 -5.39 11.54 4.72
CA GLY A 259 -4.11 12.20 4.91
C GLY A 259 -2.98 11.53 4.11
N GLY A 260 -1.85 12.21 4.00
CA GLY A 260 -0.70 11.73 3.24
C GLY A 260 -0.01 10.51 3.85
N THR A 261 0.86 9.88 3.09
CA THR A 261 1.77 8.83 3.55
C THR A 261 3.12 9.42 3.95
N THR A 262 3.84 8.73 4.83
CA THR A 262 5.23 9.05 5.15
C THR A 262 6.23 8.33 4.22
N ASN A 263 5.74 7.50 3.31
CA ASN A 263 6.57 6.80 2.34
C ASN A 263 6.73 7.63 1.06
N TYR A 264 7.89 8.24 0.89
CA TYR A 264 8.23 9.10 -0.25
C TYR A 264 9.65 8.85 -0.72
N PHE A 265 10.01 9.36 -1.90
CA PHE A 265 11.35 9.26 -2.46
C PHE A 265 11.83 10.58 -3.05
N ASP A 266 13.15 10.70 -3.20
CA ASP A 266 13.78 11.90 -3.77
C ASP A 266 13.71 11.86 -5.30
N LEU A 267 13.34 12.99 -5.90
CA LEU A 267 13.37 13.15 -7.35
C LEU A 267 14.79 13.39 -7.87
N PRO A 268 15.09 13.01 -9.11
CA PRO A 268 16.33 13.40 -9.77
C PRO A 268 16.51 14.91 -9.77
N SER A 269 17.76 15.36 -9.69
CA SER A 269 18.08 16.79 -9.75
C SER A 269 17.51 17.44 -11.04
N GLY A 270 16.77 18.53 -10.85
CA GLY A 270 16.14 19.28 -11.94
C GLY A 270 14.73 18.80 -12.32
N MET A 271 14.27 17.65 -11.84
CA MET A 271 12.87 17.24 -12.01
C MET A 271 11.98 18.08 -11.08
N LYS A 272 10.87 18.56 -11.62
CA LYS A 272 9.84 19.30 -10.87
C LYS A 272 8.54 18.54 -11.03
N TYR A 273 7.84 18.37 -9.92
CA TYR A 273 6.53 17.76 -9.88
C TYR A 273 5.56 18.72 -9.19
N SER A 274 4.38 18.86 -9.73
CA SER A 274 3.31 19.63 -9.09
C SER A 274 2.07 18.75 -8.99
N ASN A 275 1.38 18.80 -7.86
CA ASN A 275 0.11 18.14 -7.70
C ASN A 275 -1.01 18.91 -8.43
N VAL A 276 -2.23 18.40 -8.38
CA VAL A 276 -3.41 19.03 -8.99
C VAL A 276 -3.74 20.42 -8.44
N THR A 277 -3.22 20.76 -7.26
CA THR A 277 -3.37 22.10 -6.66
C THR A 277 -2.24 23.06 -7.06
N ASN A 278 -1.37 22.67 -8.01
CA ASN A 278 -0.18 23.40 -8.46
C ASN A 278 0.87 23.64 -7.35
N GLU A 279 0.82 22.88 -6.27
CA GLU A 279 1.87 22.89 -5.25
C GLU A 279 3.10 22.14 -5.76
N LYS A 280 4.26 22.73 -5.58
CA LYS A 280 5.53 22.09 -5.95
C LYS A 280 5.85 20.96 -4.97
N ILE A 281 6.00 19.76 -5.49
CA ILE A 281 6.36 18.58 -4.71
C ILE A 281 7.82 18.24 -4.99
N GLU A 282 8.62 18.22 -3.94
CA GLU A 282 10.03 17.82 -4.01
C GLU A 282 10.20 16.31 -3.79
N LYS A 283 9.30 15.70 -3.04
CA LYS A 283 9.31 14.28 -2.67
C LYS A 283 7.95 13.65 -2.95
N PRO A 284 7.79 12.97 -4.09
CA PRO A 284 6.55 12.25 -4.38
C PRO A 284 6.23 11.19 -3.33
N ALA A 285 4.98 11.13 -2.92
CA ALA A 285 4.48 10.14 -1.99
C ALA A 285 4.14 8.83 -2.70
N VAL A 286 4.21 7.73 -1.96
CA VAL A 286 3.89 6.37 -2.41
C VAL A 286 2.80 5.79 -1.50
N ASN A 287 1.58 5.66 -2.03
CA ASN A 287 0.40 5.24 -1.27
C ASN A 287 0.25 3.71 -1.22
N ILE A 288 1.09 3.01 -0.43
CA ILE A 288 1.05 1.54 -0.31
C ILE A 288 0.39 1.10 0.99
N ARG A 289 -0.68 1.76 1.38
CA ARG A 289 -1.34 1.55 2.68
C ARG A 289 -2.73 0.96 2.59
N LEU A 290 -3.14 0.57 1.39
CA LEU A 290 -4.44 0.00 1.12
C LEU A 290 -4.31 -1.50 0.87
N THR A 291 -5.09 -2.29 1.58
CA THR A 291 -5.28 -3.72 1.35
C THR A 291 -6.70 -4.14 1.69
N SER A 292 -7.10 -5.32 1.27
CA SER A 292 -8.40 -5.92 1.56
C SER A 292 -8.21 -7.28 2.19
N TYR A 293 -9.00 -7.59 3.22
CA TYR A 293 -9.00 -8.88 3.89
C TYR A 293 -10.31 -9.07 4.65
N ASP A 294 -10.82 -10.28 4.73
CA ASP A 294 -11.98 -10.62 5.57
C ASP A 294 -11.53 -10.74 7.03
N VAL A 295 -11.61 -9.62 7.76
CA VAL A 295 -11.07 -9.52 9.14
C VAL A 295 -11.99 -10.16 10.15
N ASP A 296 -13.31 -9.98 9.99
CA ASP A 296 -14.32 -10.49 10.92
C ASP A 296 -14.89 -11.87 10.55
N LYS A 297 -14.48 -12.40 9.38
CA LYS A 297 -14.85 -13.71 8.85
C LYS A 297 -16.33 -13.85 8.51
N ASP A 298 -16.93 -12.77 8.02
CA ASP A 298 -18.30 -12.77 7.52
C ASP A 298 -18.44 -13.24 6.06
N GLY A 299 -17.30 -13.53 5.40
CA GLY A 299 -17.21 -13.95 4.00
C GLY A 299 -17.06 -12.81 3.02
N ARG A 300 -17.04 -11.56 3.47
CA ARG A 300 -16.76 -10.36 2.68
C ARG A 300 -15.41 -9.80 3.06
N LYS A 301 -14.75 -9.11 2.13
CA LYS A 301 -13.49 -8.47 2.43
C LYS A 301 -13.69 -7.04 2.93
N ASP A 302 -13.07 -6.75 4.06
CA ASP A 302 -12.93 -5.40 4.58
C ASP A 302 -11.82 -4.65 3.86
N LEU A 303 -11.93 -3.33 3.79
CA LEU A 303 -10.86 -2.46 3.35
C LEU A 303 -10.04 -2.01 4.54
N ILE A 304 -8.76 -2.34 4.51
CA ILE A 304 -7.80 -1.98 5.55
C ILE A 304 -6.93 -0.85 5.01
N LEU A 305 -6.98 0.27 5.70
CA LEU A 305 -6.27 1.48 5.33
C LEU A 305 -5.64 2.14 6.54
N VAL A 306 -4.37 2.49 6.44
CA VAL A 306 -3.69 3.31 7.45
C VAL A 306 -4.06 4.77 7.22
N LYS A 307 -4.82 5.36 8.15
CA LYS A 307 -5.16 6.78 8.15
C LYS A 307 -4.12 7.57 8.95
N ASN A 308 -3.45 8.52 8.30
CA ASN A 308 -2.57 9.46 8.99
C ASN A 308 -3.42 10.61 9.55
N ILE A 309 -3.50 10.69 10.87
CA ILE A 309 -4.17 11.79 11.55
C ILE A 309 -3.09 12.71 12.10
N SER A 310 -2.91 13.87 11.47
CA SER A 310 -2.08 14.93 12.05
C SER A 310 -2.89 15.74 13.05
N SER A 311 -2.39 15.87 14.28
CA SER A 311 -2.99 16.73 15.30
C SER A 311 -2.89 18.23 14.95
N THR A 312 -2.03 18.58 14.02
CA THR A 312 -1.74 19.96 13.60
C THR A 312 -2.49 20.39 12.34
N GLY A 313 -3.46 19.63 11.89
CA GLY A 313 -4.30 19.92 10.73
C GLY A 313 -3.54 20.61 9.60
N ARG A 314 -3.29 19.94 8.50
CA ARG A 314 -2.74 20.46 7.24
C ARG A 314 -1.29 20.96 7.17
N VAL A 315 -0.46 20.81 8.21
CA VAL A 315 0.90 21.39 8.19
C VAL A 315 1.92 20.53 7.42
N PHE A 316 1.58 19.30 7.02
CA PHE A 316 2.46 18.46 6.20
C PHE A 316 1.77 17.98 4.92
N LYS A 317 1.29 18.93 4.11
CA LYS A 317 1.22 18.77 2.67
C LYS A 317 2.50 19.37 2.09
N SER A 318 3.59 18.67 2.23
CA SER A 318 4.81 18.97 1.49
C SER A 318 5.07 17.86 0.48
#